data_51948a058539fd40d28fe72bf884eecb
#
_entry.id   51948a058539fd40d28fe72bf884eecb
#
_cell.length_a   1.000
_cell.length_b   1.000
_cell.length_c   1.000
_cell.angle_alpha   90.00
_cell.angle_beta   90.00
_cell.angle_gamma   90.00
#
_symmetry.space_group_name_H-M   'P 1'
#
loop_
_entity.id
_entity.type
_entity.pdbx_description
1 polymer ?
#
loop_
_entity_poly.entity_id
_entity_poly.type
_entity_poly.pdbx_seq_one_letter_code
_entity_poly.pdbx_strand_id
1 'polypeptide(L)'
;MTEQEKEILEEEVNTEETVENTVEDAAEESAEAEEAAEALDANVLQAQLDELNQRFLRTAADFENYKRRTALEKDDLLKYSNAKIIGEILPVLDNFQLALKTTSDNKEVQNVVKGVDMIYRQLLQVLEAAGMTKIEAVGHAFDPNLHEAIMQVDDDSVPEDTVVEEMRAGYMLKERVIRPSMVKVSR
;
A
#
# COMPACT_ATOMS: atom_id res chain seq x y z
N MET A 1 23.97 -57.98 -83.29
CA MET A 1 23.75 -56.80 -82.43
C MET A 1 24.47 -55.68 -83.14
N THR A 2 23.68 -54.83 -83.71
CA THR A 2 24.15 -53.66 -84.45
C THR A 2 24.49 -52.50 -83.55
N GLU A 3 25.44 -51.68 -83.88
CA GLU A 3 25.87 -50.50 -83.09
C GLU A 3 24.67 -49.58 -82.69
N GLN A 4 23.60 -49.57 -83.45
CA GLN A 4 22.36 -48.87 -83.11
C GLN A 4 21.60 -49.43 -81.92
N GLU A 5 21.65 -50.75 -81.62
CA GLU A 5 21.02 -51.36 -80.43
C GLU A 5 21.78 -51.04 -79.14
N LYS A 6 23.06 -50.77 -79.19
CA LYS A 6 23.87 -50.35 -78.07
C LYS A 6 23.63 -48.90 -77.67
N GLU A 7 23.48 -48.00 -78.64
CA GLU A 7 23.23 -46.59 -78.44
C GLU A 7 21.87 -46.32 -77.80
N ILE A 8 20.83 -47.07 -78.18
CA ILE A 8 19.48 -47.02 -77.56
C ILE A 8 19.49 -47.54 -76.10
N LEU A 9 20.24 -48.60 -75.83
CA LEU A 9 20.37 -49.12 -74.49
C LEU A 9 21.17 -48.20 -73.54
N GLU A 10 22.17 -47.48 -74.01
CA GLU A 10 22.93 -46.48 -73.25
C GLU A 10 22.11 -45.20 -72.99
N GLU A 11 21.22 -44.80 -73.92
CA GLU A 11 20.35 -43.65 -73.81
C GLU A 11 19.18 -43.92 -72.84
N GLU A 12 18.60 -45.14 -72.83
CA GLU A 12 17.57 -45.54 -71.85
C GLU A 12 18.12 -45.66 -70.43
N VAL A 13 19.31 -46.23 -70.21
CA VAL A 13 19.94 -46.33 -68.90
C VAL A 13 20.30 -44.93 -68.34
N ASN A 14 20.75 -44.02 -69.20
CA ASN A 14 21.10 -42.67 -68.77
C ASN A 14 19.88 -41.80 -68.45
N THR A 15 18.72 -42.08 -69.06
CA THR A 15 17.45 -41.38 -68.71
C THR A 15 16.81 -41.92 -67.44
N GLU A 16 16.93 -43.23 -67.13
CA GLU A 16 16.45 -43.78 -65.86
C GLU A 16 17.29 -43.31 -64.66
N GLU A 17 18.62 -43.28 -64.78
CA GLU A 17 19.53 -42.77 -63.73
C GLU A 17 19.34 -41.25 -63.43
N THR A 18 19.03 -40.44 -64.48
CA THR A 18 18.73 -39.03 -64.32
C THR A 18 17.35 -38.75 -63.71
N VAL A 19 16.36 -39.61 -63.96
CA VAL A 19 15.02 -39.49 -63.37
C VAL A 19 15.00 -39.95 -61.91
N GLU A 20 15.74 -41.02 -61.58
CA GLU A 20 15.87 -41.49 -60.19
C GLU A 20 16.57 -40.43 -59.31
N ASN A 21 17.68 -39.86 -59.75
CA ASN A 21 18.41 -38.81 -59.02
C ASN A 21 17.59 -37.50 -58.85
N THR A 22 16.74 -37.13 -59.83
CA THR A 22 15.88 -35.94 -59.71
C THR A 22 14.68 -36.19 -58.78
N VAL A 23 14.22 -37.42 -58.62
CA VAL A 23 13.12 -37.78 -57.69
C VAL A 23 13.63 -37.88 -56.26
N GLU A 24 14.85 -38.41 -56.05
CA GLU A 24 15.48 -38.42 -54.71
C GLU A 24 15.81 -37.02 -54.22
N ASP A 25 16.40 -36.17 -55.06
CA ASP A 25 16.72 -34.77 -54.73
C ASP A 25 15.45 -33.94 -54.39
N ALA A 26 14.35 -34.16 -55.14
CA ALA A 26 13.07 -33.51 -54.87
C ALA A 26 12.38 -34.02 -53.59
N ALA A 27 12.60 -35.30 -53.23
CA ALA A 27 12.08 -35.88 -52.01
C ALA A 27 12.87 -35.42 -50.76
N GLU A 28 14.20 -35.29 -50.89
CA GLU A 28 15.04 -34.70 -49.80
C GLU A 28 14.74 -33.23 -49.60
N GLU A 29 14.56 -32.41 -50.64
CA GLU A 29 14.23 -31.00 -50.56
C GLU A 29 12.83 -30.79 -49.94
N SER A 30 11.85 -31.67 -50.22
CA SER A 30 10.53 -31.62 -49.58
C SER A 30 10.56 -32.05 -48.11
N ALA A 31 11.38 -33.00 -47.73
CA ALA A 31 11.53 -33.43 -46.34
C ALA A 31 12.25 -32.36 -45.48
N GLU A 32 13.31 -31.74 -46.05
CA GLU A 32 13.99 -30.63 -45.39
C GLU A 32 13.07 -29.40 -45.21
N ALA A 33 12.18 -29.12 -46.19
CA ALA A 33 11.21 -28.03 -46.10
C ALA A 33 10.11 -28.27 -45.08
N GLU A 34 9.64 -29.55 -44.91
CA GLU A 34 8.69 -29.91 -43.89
C GLU A 34 9.33 -29.86 -42.48
N GLU A 35 10.55 -30.34 -42.31
CA GLU A 35 11.28 -30.29 -41.04
C GLU A 35 11.60 -28.83 -40.64
N ALA A 36 11.94 -27.95 -41.62
CA ALA A 36 12.12 -26.55 -41.38
C ALA A 36 10.82 -25.82 -41.00
N ALA A 37 9.69 -26.20 -41.59
CA ALA A 37 8.38 -25.66 -41.24
C ALA A 37 7.92 -26.09 -39.82
N GLU A 38 8.11 -27.35 -39.46
CA GLU A 38 7.83 -27.84 -38.11
C GLU A 38 8.75 -27.21 -37.03
N ALA A 39 10.03 -27.00 -37.35
CA ALA A 39 10.96 -26.29 -36.49
C ALA A 39 10.59 -24.81 -36.30
N LEU A 40 10.08 -24.14 -37.36
CA LEU A 40 9.56 -22.77 -37.25
C LEU A 40 8.31 -22.69 -36.39
N ASP A 41 7.37 -23.60 -36.56
CA ASP A 41 6.15 -23.66 -35.72
C ASP A 41 6.48 -23.98 -34.25
N ALA A 42 7.42 -24.88 -34.00
CA ALA A 42 7.91 -25.20 -32.66
C ALA A 42 8.55 -23.96 -31.99
N ASN A 43 9.36 -23.22 -32.72
CA ASN A 43 9.99 -21.98 -32.22
C ASN A 43 8.95 -20.89 -31.88
N VAL A 44 7.93 -20.73 -32.73
CA VAL A 44 6.83 -19.78 -32.51
C VAL A 44 6.02 -20.19 -31.25
N LEU A 45 5.74 -21.49 -31.11
CA LEU A 45 5.03 -21.99 -29.95
C LEU A 45 5.84 -21.82 -28.67
N GLN A 46 7.15 -22.07 -28.73
CA GLN A 46 8.05 -21.84 -27.59
C GLN A 46 8.07 -20.36 -27.19
N ALA A 47 8.17 -19.45 -28.16
CA ALA A 47 8.13 -18.01 -27.88
C ALA A 47 6.80 -17.58 -27.22
N GLN A 48 5.68 -18.14 -27.64
CA GLN A 48 4.36 -17.89 -27.05
C GLN A 48 4.29 -18.42 -25.61
N LEU A 49 4.85 -19.62 -25.36
CA LEU A 49 4.93 -20.19 -24.00
C LEU A 49 5.79 -19.33 -23.09
N ASP A 50 6.92 -18.83 -23.55
CA ASP A 50 7.81 -17.97 -22.78
C ASP A 50 7.14 -16.63 -22.47
N GLU A 51 6.45 -16.03 -23.44
CA GLU A 51 5.68 -14.82 -23.21
C GLU A 51 4.55 -15.04 -22.19
N LEU A 52 3.82 -16.15 -22.32
CA LEU A 52 2.74 -16.49 -21.39
C LEU A 52 3.29 -16.71 -19.99
N ASN A 53 4.41 -17.44 -19.86
CA ASN A 53 5.09 -17.67 -18.59
C ASN A 53 5.55 -16.35 -17.95
N GLN A 54 6.13 -15.42 -18.73
CA GLN A 54 6.52 -14.11 -18.24
C GLN A 54 5.31 -13.31 -17.75
N ARG A 55 4.21 -13.32 -18.50
CA ARG A 55 2.95 -12.68 -18.08
C ARG A 55 2.39 -13.31 -16.80
N PHE A 56 2.42 -14.64 -16.71
CA PHE A 56 1.99 -15.35 -15.51
C PHE A 56 2.83 -14.97 -14.29
N LEU A 57 4.16 -15.01 -14.40
CA LEU A 57 5.07 -14.64 -13.31
C LEU A 57 4.86 -13.19 -12.86
N ARG A 58 4.68 -12.28 -13.82
CA ARG A 58 4.39 -10.87 -13.50
C ARG A 58 3.06 -10.73 -12.76
N THR A 59 2.00 -11.37 -13.26
CA THR A 59 0.68 -11.33 -12.62
C THR A 59 0.71 -11.95 -11.23
N ALA A 60 1.46 -13.04 -11.02
CA ALA A 60 1.64 -13.67 -9.73
C ALA A 60 2.35 -12.74 -8.75
N ALA A 61 3.42 -12.06 -9.17
CA ALA A 61 4.13 -11.08 -8.35
C ALA A 61 3.24 -9.87 -8.00
N ASP A 62 2.48 -9.35 -8.96
CA ASP A 62 1.54 -8.25 -8.74
C ASP A 62 0.43 -8.67 -7.75
N PHE A 63 -0.07 -9.90 -7.86
CA PHE A 63 -1.06 -10.44 -6.94
C PHE A 63 -0.52 -10.58 -5.51
N GLU A 64 0.71 -11.06 -5.34
CA GLU A 64 1.34 -11.13 -4.01
C GLU A 64 1.54 -9.74 -3.39
N ASN A 65 1.99 -8.78 -4.18
CA ASN A 65 2.13 -7.39 -3.75
C ASN A 65 0.78 -6.79 -3.35
N TYR A 66 -0.25 -7.03 -4.16
CA TYR A 66 -1.62 -6.60 -3.87
C TYR A 66 -2.14 -7.21 -2.56
N LYS A 67 -1.96 -8.53 -2.38
CA LYS A 67 -2.38 -9.25 -1.17
C LYS A 67 -1.72 -8.68 0.08
N ARG A 68 -0.40 -8.43 0.02
CA ARG A 68 0.36 -7.84 1.13
C ARG A 68 -0.14 -6.44 1.45
N ARG A 69 -0.30 -5.59 0.42
CA ARG A 69 -0.81 -4.22 0.59
C ARG A 69 -2.21 -4.21 1.20
N THR A 70 -3.13 -5.02 0.67
CA THR A 70 -4.51 -5.11 1.18
C THR A 70 -4.57 -5.60 2.63
N ALA A 71 -3.66 -6.50 3.02
CA ALA A 71 -3.58 -6.95 4.41
C ALA A 71 -3.17 -5.80 5.35
N LEU A 72 -2.18 -4.98 4.97
CA LEU A 72 -1.77 -3.80 5.72
C LEU A 72 -2.89 -2.74 5.77
N GLU A 73 -3.54 -2.45 4.65
CA GLU A 73 -4.66 -1.52 4.59
C GLU A 73 -5.83 -1.94 5.48
N LYS A 74 -6.12 -3.25 5.54
CA LYS A 74 -7.14 -3.79 6.46
C LYS A 74 -6.75 -3.64 7.92
N ASP A 75 -5.50 -3.90 8.26
CA ASP A 75 -5.00 -3.73 9.63
C ASP A 75 -5.07 -2.27 10.06
N ASP A 76 -4.66 -1.36 9.20
CA ASP A 76 -4.77 0.09 9.44
C ASP A 76 -6.23 0.55 9.56
N LEU A 77 -7.12 0.03 8.72
CA LEU A 77 -8.55 0.33 8.82
C LEU A 77 -9.12 -0.10 10.17
N LEU A 78 -8.78 -1.30 10.64
CA LEU A 78 -9.21 -1.80 11.95
C LEU A 78 -8.60 -1.00 13.10
N LYS A 79 -7.32 -0.61 12.99
CA LYS A 79 -6.64 0.20 14.00
C LYS A 79 -7.27 1.57 14.19
N TYR A 80 -7.70 2.20 13.10
CA TYR A 80 -8.16 3.59 13.09
C TYR A 80 -9.65 3.76 12.78
N SER A 81 -10.44 2.69 12.77
CA SER A 81 -11.89 2.73 12.51
C SER A 81 -12.64 3.69 13.42
N ASN A 82 -12.21 3.81 14.66
CA ASN A 82 -12.85 4.67 15.67
C ASN A 82 -12.36 6.13 15.63
N ALA A 83 -11.36 6.46 14.80
CA ALA A 83 -10.76 7.81 14.78
C ALA A 83 -11.78 8.92 14.53
N LYS A 84 -12.72 8.67 13.61
CA LYS A 84 -13.78 9.64 13.28
C LYS A 84 -14.71 9.89 14.47
N ILE A 85 -15.20 8.82 15.09
CA ILE A 85 -16.11 8.90 16.25
C ILE A 85 -15.40 9.60 17.41
N ILE A 86 -14.16 9.23 17.70
CA ILE A 86 -13.35 9.88 18.74
C ILE A 86 -13.22 11.38 18.45
N GLY A 87 -12.88 11.76 17.20
CA GLY A 87 -12.77 13.17 16.80
C GLY A 87 -14.06 13.97 17.02
N GLU A 88 -15.23 13.37 16.80
CA GLU A 88 -16.54 13.97 17.02
C GLU A 88 -16.90 14.09 18.52
N ILE A 89 -16.35 13.21 19.37
CA ILE A 89 -16.54 13.25 20.84
C ILE A 89 -15.62 14.30 21.50
N LEU A 90 -14.46 14.63 20.95
CA LEU A 90 -13.52 15.58 21.57
C LEU A 90 -14.13 16.95 21.92
N PRO A 91 -14.98 17.58 21.11
CA PRO A 91 -15.66 18.83 21.49
C PRO A 91 -16.56 18.68 22.72
N VAL A 92 -17.17 17.51 22.92
CA VAL A 92 -17.98 17.21 24.10
C VAL A 92 -17.09 17.14 25.34
N LEU A 93 -15.93 16.48 25.23
CA LEU A 93 -14.91 16.43 26.29
C LEU A 93 -14.43 17.85 26.67
N ASP A 94 -14.17 18.72 25.69
CA ASP A 94 -13.78 20.10 25.94
C ASP A 94 -14.85 20.85 26.74
N ASN A 95 -16.14 20.67 26.39
CA ASN A 95 -17.25 21.28 27.12
C ASN A 95 -17.36 20.75 28.57
N PHE A 96 -17.11 19.45 28.79
CA PHE A 96 -17.03 18.92 30.17
C PHE A 96 -15.87 19.56 30.95
N GLN A 97 -14.68 19.70 30.34
CA GLN A 97 -13.55 20.36 30.98
C GLN A 97 -13.88 21.82 31.34
N LEU A 98 -14.56 22.54 30.43
CA LEU A 98 -14.99 23.91 30.70
C LEU A 98 -16.00 23.98 31.85
N ALA A 99 -16.98 23.06 31.89
CA ALA A 99 -17.95 23.00 32.97
C ALA A 99 -17.31 22.69 34.34
N LEU A 100 -16.29 21.81 34.33
CA LEU A 100 -15.54 21.45 35.56
C LEU A 100 -14.66 22.61 36.11
N LYS A 101 -14.26 23.55 35.25
CA LYS A 101 -13.53 24.78 35.69
C LYS A 101 -14.43 25.79 36.37
N THR A 102 -15.77 25.63 36.30
CA THR A 102 -16.70 26.51 36.94
C THR A 102 -16.67 26.27 38.45
N THR A 103 -16.25 27.25 39.24
CA THR A 103 -16.25 27.24 40.69
C THR A 103 -17.50 27.93 41.23
N SER A 104 -18.09 27.33 42.27
CA SER A 104 -19.22 27.92 43.01
C SER A 104 -19.07 27.60 44.50
N ASP A 105 -19.41 28.58 45.35
CA ASP A 105 -19.41 28.42 46.80
C ASP A 105 -20.63 27.63 47.32
N ASN A 106 -21.61 27.38 46.46
CA ASN A 106 -22.79 26.60 46.82
C ASN A 106 -22.47 25.09 46.87
N LYS A 107 -22.69 24.48 48.02
CA LYS A 107 -22.44 23.02 48.26
C LYS A 107 -23.22 22.12 47.29
N GLU A 108 -24.42 22.50 46.92
CA GLU A 108 -25.23 21.71 45.97
C GLU A 108 -24.60 21.69 44.59
N VAL A 109 -24.10 22.86 44.11
CA VAL A 109 -23.37 22.97 42.85
C VAL A 109 -22.08 22.16 42.90
N GLN A 110 -21.34 22.22 44.00
CA GLN A 110 -20.12 21.39 44.18
C GLN A 110 -20.39 19.90 44.09
N ASN A 111 -21.52 19.41 44.62
CA ASN A 111 -21.88 18.00 44.50
C ASN A 111 -22.21 17.60 43.05
N VAL A 112 -22.89 18.48 42.31
CA VAL A 112 -23.17 18.26 40.88
C VAL A 112 -21.85 18.23 40.10
N VAL A 113 -20.94 19.18 40.34
CA VAL A 113 -19.62 19.23 39.67
C VAL A 113 -18.83 17.94 39.95
N LYS A 114 -18.83 17.43 41.18
CA LYS A 114 -18.20 16.13 41.48
C LYS A 114 -18.81 14.97 40.70
N GLY A 115 -20.13 14.95 40.55
CA GLY A 115 -20.83 13.94 39.77
C GLY A 115 -20.43 14.01 38.28
N VAL A 116 -20.33 15.21 37.73
CA VAL A 116 -19.87 15.43 36.37
C VAL A 116 -18.40 15.02 36.17
N ASP A 117 -17.52 15.32 37.15
CA ASP A 117 -16.11 14.89 37.13
C ASP A 117 -15.99 13.36 37.08
N MET A 118 -16.82 12.64 37.85
CA MET A 118 -16.82 11.16 37.78
C MET A 118 -17.22 10.65 36.40
N ILE A 119 -18.24 11.22 35.76
CA ILE A 119 -18.68 10.85 34.41
C ILE A 119 -17.57 11.18 33.37
N TYR A 120 -16.96 12.33 33.51
CA TYR A 120 -15.86 12.75 32.63
C TYR A 120 -14.67 11.79 32.70
N ARG A 121 -14.24 11.40 33.93
CA ARG A 121 -13.15 10.42 34.11
C ARG A 121 -13.51 9.05 33.56
N GLN A 122 -14.75 8.59 33.74
CA GLN A 122 -15.20 7.33 33.19
C GLN A 122 -15.18 7.36 31.65
N LEU A 123 -15.59 8.48 31.03
CA LEU A 123 -15.54 8.64 29.58
C LEU A 123 -14.09 8.62 29.07
N LEU A 124 -13.17 9.33 29.77
CA LEU A 124 -11.74 9.28 29.44
C LEU A 124 -11.19 7.86 29.48
N GLN A 125 -11.50 7.10 30.54
CA GLN A 125 -11.04 5.69 30.64
C GLN A 125 -11.52 4.83 29.48
N VAL A 126 -12.75 5.01 29.02
CA VAL A 126 -13.28 4.27 27.85
C VAL A 126 -12.51 4.63 26.58
N LEU A 127 -12.20 5.92 26.38
CA LEU A 127 -11.45 6.38 25.22
C LEU A 127 -9.98 5.95 25.28
N GLU A 128 -9.36 5.95 26.45
CA GLU A 128 -8.02 5.43 26.69
C GLU A 128 -7.94 3.91 26.41
N ALA A 129 -8.96 3.16 26.85
CA ALA A 129 -9.06 1.73 26.55
C ALA A 129 -9.22 1.47 25.02
N ALA A 130 -9.80 2.41 24.28
CA ALA A 130 -9.85 2.36 22.83
C ALA A 130 -8.52 2.74 22.15
N GLY A 131 -7.50 3.13 22.93
CA GLY A 131 -6.16 3.49 22.47
C GLY A 131 -5.94 4.99 22.25
N MET A 132 -6.84 5.84 22.79
CA MET A 132 -6.64 7.29 22.78
C MET A 132 -5.62 7.67 23.86
N THR A 133 -4.71 8.58 23.54
CA THR A 133 -3.74 9.17 24.48
C THR A 133 -3.76 10.69 24.37
N LYS A 134 -3.65 11.37 25.51
CA LYS A 134 -3.51 12.83 25.53
C LYS A 134 -2.08 13.20 25.13
N ILE A 135 -1.92 14.25 24.34
CA ILE A 135 -0.62 14.83 24.00
C ILE A 135 -0.16 15.69 25.20
N GLU A 136 0.98 15.37 25.75
CA GLU A 136 1.63 16.19 26.79
C GLU A 136 2.41 17.31 26.12
N ALA A 137 1.82 18.49 26.04
CA ALA A 137 2.40 19.61 25.33
C ALA A 137 3.18 20.55 26.26
N VAL A 138 2.66 20.87 27.43
CA VAL A 138 3.21 21.91 28.33
C VAL A 138 4.61 21.57 28.81
N GLY A 139 5.55 22.49 28.67
CA GLY A 139 6.94 22.31 29.06
C GLY A 139 7.80 21.53 28.05
N HIS A 140 7.24 21.08 26.93
CA HIS A 140 7.97 20.42 25.85
C HIS A 140 8.26 21.39 24.70
N ALA A 141 9.28 21.06 23.89
CA ALA A 141 9.55 21.80 22.67
C ALA A 141 8.38 21.70 21.69
N PHE A 142 8.13 22.75 20.94
CA PHE A 142 7.08 22.78 19.93
C PHE A 142 7.36 21.81 18.80
N ASP A 143 6.41 20.92 18.52
CA ASP A 143 6.42 20.01 17.36
C ASP A 143 5.22 20.28 16.47
N PRO A 144 5.41 20.74 15.22
CA PRO A 144 4.32 21.02 14.28
C PRO A 144 3.42 19.83 13.96
N ASN A 145 3.88 18.59 14.18
CA ASN A 145 3.07 17.39 13.96
C ASN A 145 2.08 17.12 15.10
N LEU A 146 2.40 17.58 16.31
CA LEU A 146 1.63 17.33 17.53
C LEU A 146 0.90 18.57 18.04
N HIS A 147 1.44 19.76 17.74
CA HIS A 147 1.01 21.01 18.31
C HIS A 147 0.61 22.03 17.23
N GLU A 148 -0.38 22.83 17.56
CA GLU A 148 -0.82 23.99 16.77
C GLU A 148 -0.57 25.27 17.59
N ALA A 149 0.44 26.05 17.21
CA ALA A 149 0.75 27.32 17.87
C ALA A 149 -0.26 28.38 17.45
N ILE A 150 -1.09 28.83 18.39
CA ILE A 150 -2.09 29.92 18.17
C ILE A 150 -1.60 31.28 18.62
N MET A 151 -0.61 31.31 19.53
CA MET A 151 -0.10 32.56 20.10
C MET A 151 1.36 32.38 20.51
N GLN A 152 2.15 33.42 20.34
CA GLN A 152 3.50 33.50 20.90
C GLN A 152 3.47 34.46 22.10
N VAL A 153 4.27 34.13 23.12
CA VAL A 153 4.37 34.90 24.37
C VAL A 153 5.85 35.09 24.67
N ASP A 154 6.23 36.29 25.05
CA ASP A 154 7.58 36.54 25.56
C ASP A 154 7.64 36.06 27.03
N ASP A 155 8.34 34.97 27.26
CA ASP A 155 8.53 34.36 28.58
C ASP A 155 10.00 33.96 28.77
N ASP A 156 10.74 34.83 29.48
CA ASP A 156 12.15 34.64 29.76
C ASP A 156 12.45 33.44 30.72
N SER A 157 11.40 32.82 31.29
CA SER A 157 11.54 31.72 32.24
C SER A 157 11.71 30.35 31.58
N VAL A 158 11.41 30.25 30.29
CA VAL A 158 11.49 28.99 29.50
C VAL A 158 12.30 29.25 28.22
N PRO A 159 12.96 28.18 27.68
CA PRO A 159 13.67 28.30 26.39
C PRO A 159 12.73 28.74 25.26
N GLU A 160 13.30 29.39 24.23
CA GLU A 160 12.59 29.66 22.98
C GLU A 160 11.99 28.39 22.37
N ASP A 161 10.89 28.54 21.63
CA ASP A 161 10.15 27.42 21.00
C ASP A 161 9.62 26.37 21.99
N THR A 162 9.39 26.74 23.25
CA THR A 162 8.80 25.84 24.27
C THR A 162 7.33 26.14 24.47
N VAL A 163 6.52 25.10 24.65
CA VAL A 163 5.09 25.24 24.95
C VAL A 163 4.90 25.74 26.38
N VAL A 164 4.39 26.95 26.52
CA VAL A 164 4.13 27.60 27.81
C VAL A 164 2.78 27.18 28.39
N GLU A 165 1.75 27.16 27.56
CA GLU A 165 0.38 26.87 28.00
C GLU A 165 -0.38 26.08 26.93
N GLU A 166 -1.18 25.08 27.37
CA GLU A 166 -2.12 24.35 26.55
C GLU A 166 -3.51 25.01 26.66
N MET A 167 -3.95 25.65 25.59
CA MET A 167 -5.29 26.26 25.50
C MET A 167 -6.38 25.21 25.26
N ARG A 168 -6.04 24.18 24.46
CA ARG A 168 -6.92 23.09 24.14
C ARG A 168 -6.14 21.81 24.03
N ALA A 169 -6.58 20.77 24.73
CA ALA A 169 -5.90 19.48 24.77
C ALA A 169 -5.88 18.78 23.39
N GLY A 170 -4.73 18.28 23.02
CA GLY A 170 -4.55 17.42 21.85
C GLY A 170 -4.68 15.95 22.20
N TYR A 171 -5.05 15.15 21.23
CA TYR A 171 -5.23 13.71 21.40
C TYR A 171 -4.73 12.93 20.21
N MET A 172 -4.14 11.77 20.51
CA MET A 172 -3.70 10.77 19.54
C MET A 172 -4.53 9.50 19.69
N LEU A 173 -4.69 8.76 18.60
CA LEU A 173 -5.17 7.37 18.65
C LEU A 173 -4.02 6.48 18.19
N LYS A 174 -3.47 5.73 19.13
CA LYS A 174 -2.23 4.97 18.91
C LYS A 174 -1.11 5.90 18.40
N GLU A 175 -0.69 5.76 17.16
CA GLU A 175 0.38 6.56 16.54
C GLU A 175 -0.12 7.74 15.70
N ARG A 176 -1.45 7.87 15.52
CA ARG A 176 -2.04 8.90 14.65
C ARG A 176 -2.63 10.04 15.48
N VAL A 177 -2.22 11.27 15.18
CA VAL A 177 -2.84 12.47 15.75
C VAL A 177 -4.26 12.62 15.21
N ILE A 178 -5.26 12.67 16.13
CA ILE A 178 -6.65 12.97 15.80
C ILE A 178 -6.89 14.47 15.83
N ARG A 179 -6.29 15.13 16.84
CA ARG A 179 -6.36 16.59 17.01
C ARG A 179 -5.08 17.07 17.67
N PRO A 180 -4.36 18.03 17.07
CA PRO A 180 -3.20 18.64 17.71
C PRO A 180 -3.60 19.41 18.96
N SER A 181 -2.65 19.59 19.89
CA SER A 181 -2.82 20.51 21.03
C SER A 181 -2.70 21.94 20.57
N MET A 182 -3.69 22.79 20.89
CA MET A 182 -3.58 24.22 20.66
C MET A 182 -2.80 24.88 21.79
N VAL A 183 -1.67 25.46 21.47
CA VAL A 183 -0.67 25.87 22.45
C VAL A 183 -0.23 27.34 22.28
N LYS A 184 0.26 27.91 23.40
CA LYS A 184 1.08 29.15 23.39
C LYS A 184 2.54 28.74 23.47
N VAL A 185 3.37 29.34 22.66
CA VAL A 185 4.81 29.07 22.53
C VAL A 185 5.61 30.26 22.96
N SER A 186 6.70 30.05 23.69
CA SER A 186 7.67 31.08 24.03
C SER A 186 8.40 31.55 22.77
N ARG A 187 8.72 32.82 22.76
CA ARG A 187 9.48 33.46 21.68
C ARG A 187 10.90 33.69 22.15
#